data_2ed64a5cead83e6b73606b6d8f88342a
#
_entry.id   2ed64a5cead83e6b73606b6d8f88342a
#
_cell.length_a   1.000
_cell.length_b   1.000
_cell.length_c   1.000
_cell.angle_alpha   90.00
_cell.angle_beta   90.00
_cell.angle_gamma   90.00
#
_symmetry.space_group_name_H-M   'P 1'
#
loop_
_entity.id
_entity.type
_entity.pdbx_description
1 polymer ?
#
loop_
_entity_poly.entity_id
_entity_poly.type
_entity_poly.pdbx_seq_one_letter_code
_entity_poly.pdbx_strand_id
1 'polypeptide(L)'
;MTTSGKNIKVFVVYAPEDADLMQELQEHLSILKRQGMISVWSEANIAAGEDWALRKADLLAQSQLILLLISSDFLASDNLYNTAVVQAMTRHNSGEACVVPIVVRDCLWQTSAFANLVPLPKGGYPVTDLQHWRTRDAAFRNVAEGLTKVIDNFKLQSDGNYKFEKPITIEIPLYNQLKGHTPDYANIIAISLIVLLSLTAIWLYWKQKQDEVQTPPI
;
A
#
# COMPACT_ATOMS: atom_id res chain seq x y z
N MET A 1 -30.24 -23.01 -12.43
CA MET A 1 -30.23 -21.60 -11.97
C MET A 1 -28.81 -21.10 -12.17
N THR A 2 -28.54 -20.40 -13.25
CA THR A 2 -27.27 -19.77 -13.53
C THR A 2 -27.18 -18.53 -12.64
N THR A 3 -26.48 -18.66 -11.53
CA THR A 3 -26.00 -17.49 -10.78
C THR A 3 -25.13 -16.72 -11.75
N SER A 4 -25.60 -15.56 -12.21
CA SER A 4 -24.78 -14.58 -12.92
C SER A 4 -23.64 -14.23 -11.99
N GLY A 5 -22.48 -14.84 -12.22
CA GLY A 5 -21.29 -14.62 -11.40
C GLY A 5 -20.88 -13.16 -11.50
N LYS A 6 -20.32 -12.65 -10.41
CA LYS A 6 -19.79 -11.28 -10.28
C LYS A 6 -18.63 -11.02 -11.22
N ASN A 7 -18.50 -11.30 -12.35
CA ASN A 7 -17.33 -11.24 -13.24
C ASN A 7 -16.49 -9.93 -13.09
N ILE A 8 -15.76 -9.80 -11.99
CA ILE A 8 -14.86 -8.67 -11.71
C ILE A 8 -13.64 -8.77 -12.64
N LYS A 9 -13.39 -7.72 -13.41
CA LYS A 9 -12.20 -7.64 -14.26
C LYS A 9 -10.98 -7.32 -13.40
N VAL A 10 -10.01 -8.22 -13.40
CA VAL A 10 -8.77 -8.12 -12.63
C VAL A 10 -7.60 -7.88 -13.60
N PHE A 11 -6.82 -6.86 -13.38
CA PHE A 11 -5.55 -6.66 -14.08
C PHE A 11 -4.39 -6.85 -13.12
N VAL A 12 -3.39 -7.64 -13.53
CA VAL A 12 -2.21 -7.90 -12.71
C VAL A 12 -1.01 -7.20 -13.34
N VAL A 13 -0.38 -6.35 -12.53
CA VAL A 13 0.86 -5.64 -12.86
C VAL A 13 2.00 -6.33 -12.13
N TYR A 14 3.01 -6.77 -12.84
CA TYR A 14 4.16 -7.48 -12.29
C TYR A 14 5.41 -7.22 -13.12
N ALA A 15 6.60 -7.41 -12.51
CA ALA A 15 7.86 -7.37 -13.23
C ALA A 15 8.06 -8.69 -14.01
N PRO A 16 8.65 -8.68 -15.21
CA PRO A 16 8.91 -9.91 -15.98
C PRO A 16 9.65 -10.99 -15.18
N GLU A 17 10.52 -10.59 -14.26
CA GLU A 17 11.29 -11.44 -13.36
C GLU A 17 10.40 -12.22 -12.37
N ASP A 18 9.16 -11.78 -12.17
CA ASP A 18 8.17 -12.39 -11.28
C ASP A 18 7.12 -13.24 -12.03
N ALA A 19 7.36 -13.57 -13.31
CA ALA A 19 6.42 -14.31 -14.16
C ALA A 19 6.01 -15.66 -13.55
N ASP A 20 6.94 -16.38 -12.93
CA ASP A 20 6.67 -17.67 -12.27
C ASP A 20 5.71 -17.48 -11.08
N LEU A 21 5.94 -16.45 -10.27
CA LEU A 21 5.07 -16.13 -9.12
C LEU A 21 3.68 -15.64 -9.57
N MET A 22 3.63 -14.94 -10.71
CA MET A 22 2.36 -14.58 -11.33
C MET A 22 1.59 -15.81 -11.82
N GLN A 23 2.25 -16.80 -12.39
CA GLN A 23 1.63 -18.06 -12.79
C GLN A 23 1.09 -18.84 -11.60
N GLU A 24 1.89 -18.99 -10.52
CA GLU A 24 1.44 -19.63 -9.28
C GLU A 24 0.19 -18.91 -8.71
N LEU A 25 0.19 -17.58 -8.69
CA LEU A 25 -1.00 -16.81 -8.28
C LEU A 25 -2.21 -17.16 -9.13
N GLN A 26 -2.08 -17.24 -10.47
CA GLN A 26 -3.18 -17.60 -11.36
C GLN A 26 -3.76 -18.99 -11.09
N GLU A 27 -2.89 -19.95 -10.72
CA GLU A 27 -3.32 -21.30 -10.35
C GLU A 27 -4.16 -21.29 -9.07
N HIS A 28 -3.75 -20.53 -8.06
CA HIS A 28 -4.51 -20.35 -6.83
C HIS A 28 -5.83 -19.58 -7.02
N LEU A 29 -5.93 -18.72 -8.04
CA LEU A 29 -7.15 -18.02 -8.40
C LEU A 29 -8.08 -18.82 -9.33
N SER A 30 -7.69 -20.02 -9.74
CA SER A 30 -8.42 -20.82 -10.73
C SER A 30 -9.86 -21.14 -10.33
N ILE A 31 -10.13 -21.37 -9.04
CA ILE A 31 -11.49 -21.64 -8.55
C ILE A 31 -12.38 -20.40 -8.69
N LEU A 32 -11.88 -19.20 -8.40
CA LEU A 32 -12.62 -17.95 -8.55
C LEU A 32 -12.94 -17.66 -10.03
N LYS A 33 -11.97 -17.99 -10.93
CA LYS A 33 -12.16 -17.91 -12.39
C LYS A 33 -13.24 -18.89 -12.86
N ARG A 34 -13.19 -20.16 -12.42
CA ARG A 34 -14.19 -21.20 -12.78
C ARG A 34 -15.61 -20.86 -12.28
N GLN A 35 -15.70 -20.21 -11.13
CA GLN A 35 -16.98 -19.74 -10.60
C GLN A 35 -17.49 -18.48 -11.31
N GLY A 36 -16.74 -17.93 -12.27
CA GLY A 36 -17.10 -16.71 -12.99
C GLY A 36 -17.08 -15.46 -12.10
N MET A 37 -16.43 -15.50 -10.95
CA MET A 37 -16.33 -14.35 -10.04
C MET A 37 -15.35 -13.31 -10.54
N ILE A 38 -14.30 -13.75 -11.24
CA ILE A 38 -13.25 -12.89 -11.78
C ILE A 38 -12.84 -13.31 -13.20
N SER A 39 -12.38 -12.34 -13.99
CA SER A 39 -11.59 -12.54 -15.19
C SER A 39 -10.23 -11.86 -15.01
N VAL A 40 -9.14 -12.63 -15.14
CA VAL A 40 -7.78 -12.15 -14.86
C VAL A 40 -7.05 -11.88 -16.17
N TRP A 41 -6.49 -10.70 -16.28
CA TRP A 41 -5.71 -10.23 -17.42
C TRP A 41 -4.33 -9.75 -16.93
N SER A 42 -3.34 -9.89 -17.79
CA SER A 42 -1.99 -9.36 -17.59
C SER A 42 -1.39 -9.01 -18.95
N GLU A 43 -0.20 -8.46 -18.96
CA GLU A 43 0.53 -8.18 -20.20
C GLU A 43 0.76 -9.42 -21.08
N ALA A 44 0.85 -10.60 -20.49
CA ALA A 44 0.98 -11.86 -21.22
C ALA A 44 -0.25 -12.21 -22.08
N ASN A 45 -1.37 -11.52 -21.90
CA ASN A 45 -2.59 -11.73 -22.70
C ASN A 45 -2.68 -10.81 -23.92
N ILE A 46 -1.68 -9.94 -24.14
CA ILE A 46 -1.63 -9.06 -25.31
C ILE A 46 -1.13 -9.85 -26.51
N ALA A 47 -1.94 -9.87 -27.58
CA ALA A 47 -1.61 -10.68 -28.74
C ALA A 47 -0.54 -10.03 -29.63
N ALA A 48 0.18 -10.86 -30.38
CA ALA A 48 1.14 -10.37 -31.35
C ALA A 48 0.41 -9.51 -32.42
N GLY A 49 0.96 -8.34 -32.69
CA GLY A 49 0.38 -7.36 -33.66
C GLY A 49 -0.55 -6.32 -33.02
N GLU A 50 -0.92 -6.45 -31.76
CA GLU A 50 -1.59 -5.38 -31.02
C GLU A 50 -0.58 -4.28 -30.62
N ASP A 51 -1.05 -3.03 -30.52
CA ASP A 51 -0.27 -1.96 -29.87
C ASP A 51 -0.22 -2.25 -28.38
N TRP A 52 0.97 -2.66 -27.91
CA TRP A 52 1.18 -3.11 -26.55
C TRP A 52 0.82 -2.02 -25.51
N ALA A 53 1.25 -0.77 -25.75
CA ALA A 53 1.02 0.31 -24.81
C ALA A 53 -0.45 0.70 -24.72
N LEU A 54 -1.13 0.82 -25.85
CA LEU A 54 -2.56 1.12 -25.91
C LEU A 54 -3.37 -0.02 -25.28
N ARG A 55 -3.05 -1.27 -25.60
CA ARG A 55 -3.79 -2.43 -25.06
C ARG A 55 -3.64 -2.58 -23.56
N LYS A 56 -2.43 -2.38 -23.04
CA LYS A 56 -2.17 -2.37 -21.60
C LYS A 56 -2.96 -1.27 -20.90
N ALA A 57 -2.94 -0.05 -21.43
CA ALA A 57 -3.70 1.06 -20.87
C ALA A 57 -5.21 0.78 -20.86
N ASP A 58 -5.77 0.21 -21.94
CA ASP A 58 -7.16 -0.19 -22.04
C ASP A 58 -7.55 -1.25 -21.00
N LEU A 59 -6.76 -2.31 -20.87
CA LEU A 59 -6.99 -3.37 -19.90
C LEU A 59 -6.97 -2.83 -18.48
N LEU A 60 -6.02 -1.97 -18.15
CA LEU A 60 -5.92 -1.33 -16.86
C LEU A 60 -7.11 -0.38 -16.62
N ALA A 61 -7.53 0.38 -17.63
CA ALA A 61 -8.65 1.30 -17.55
C ALA A 61 -10.01 0.59 -17.35
N GLN A 62 -10.17 -0.61 -17.90
CA GLN A 62 -11.41 -1.38 -17.78
C GLN A 62 -11.49 -2.24 -16.52
N SER A 63 -10.39 -2.41 -15.78
CA SER A 63 -10.32 -3.29 -14.63
C SER A 63 -10.88 -2.64 -13.37
N GLN A 64 -11.70 -3.38 -12.61
CA GLN A 64 -12.24 -2.96 -11.32
C GLN A 64 -11.30 -3.32 -10.16
N LEU A 65 -10.49 -4.37 -10.33
CA LEU A 65 -9.50 -4.79 -9.34
C LEU A 65 -8.12 -4.82 -10.00
N ILE A 66 -7.15 -4.15 -9.39
CA ILE A 66 -5.78 -4.08 -9.89
C ILE A 66 -4.87 -4.69 -8.82
N LEU A 67 -4.15 -5.75 -9.20
CA LEU A 67 -3.18 -6.41 -8.33
C LEU A 67 -1.78 -5.94 -8.70
N LEU A 68 -1.01 -5.48 -7.71
CA LEU A 68 0.39 -5.11 -7.88
C LEU A 68 1.26 -6.19 -7.24
N LEU A 69 2.00 -6.97 -8.01
CA LEU A 69 2.96 -7.95 -7.50
C LEU A 69 4.26 -7.24 -7.15
N ILE A 70 4.48 -7.08 -5.86
CA ILE A 70 5.55 -6.23 -5.34
C ILE A 70 6.81 -7.04 -5.11
N SER A 71 7.90 -6.59 -5.75
CA SER A 71 9.26 -7.13 -5.62
C SER A 71 10.27 -6.00 -5.80
N SER A 72 11.55 -6.30 -5.60
CA SER A 72 12.64 -5.36 -5.90
C SER A 72 12.67 -4.97 -7.38
N ASP A 73 12.43 -5.93 -8.29
CA ASP A 73 12.43 -5.67 -9.74
C ASP A 73 11.21 -4.83 -10.15
N PHE A 74 10.04 -5.09 -9.53
CA PHE A 74 8.87 -4.24 -9.71
C PHE A 74 9.14 -2.78 -9.31
N LEU A 75 9.76 -2.56 -8.14
CA LEU A 75 10.08 -1.22 -7.66
C LEU A 75 11.18 -0.54 -8.47
N ALA A 76 12.12 -1.29 -9.04
CA ALA A 76 13.21 -0.79 -9.87
C ALA A 76 12.77 -0.42 -11.29
N SER A 77 11.61 -0.90 -11.74
CA SER A 77 11.11 -0.64 -13.10
C SER A 77 10.44 0.73 -13.18
N ASP A 78 11.12 1.71 -13.78
CA ASP A 78 10.55 3.05 -14.03
C ASP A 78 9.25 3.00 -14.83
N ASN A 79 9.15 2.11 -15.79
CA ASN A 79 7.93 1.97 -16.61
C ASN A 79 6.74 1.46 -15.78
N LEU A 80 6.94 0.46 -14.93
CA LEU A 80 5.87 -0.06 -14.08
C LEU A 80 5.47 0.99 -13.03
N TYR A 81 6.46 1.59 -12.36
CA TYR A 81 6.21 2.52 -11.26
C TYR A 81 5.61 3.84 -11.74
N ASN A 82 6.21 4.48 -12.74
CA ASN A 82 5.80 5.81 -13.19
C ASN A 82 4.57 5.79 -14.11
N THR A 83 4.19 4.64 -14.67
CA THR A 83 3.04 4.54 -15.58
C THR A 83 1.91 3.73 -14.94
N ALA A 84 2.11 2.43 -14.72
CA ALA A 84 1.04 1.55 -14.28
C ALA A 84 0.62 1.82 -12.83
N VAL A 85 1.59 2.04 -11.90
CA VAL A 85 1.28 2.35 -10.50
C VAL A 85 0.58 3.69 -10.37
N VAL A 86 1.07 4.74 -11.05
CA VAL A 86 0.44 6.07 -11.00
C VAL A 86 -1.00 6.01 -11.50
N GLN A 87 -1.25 5.35 -12.63
CA GLN A 87 -2.59 5.18 -13.18
C GLN A 87 -3.49 4.35 -12.26
N ALA A 88 -2.98 3.23 -11.71
CA ALA A 88 -3.72 2.39 -10.77
C ALA A 88 -4.11 3.15 -9.50
N MET A 89 -3.18 3.90 -8.90
CA MET A 89 -3.43 4.69 -7.69
C MET A 89 -4.37 5.86 -7.95
N THR A 90 -4.29 6.52 -9.11
CA THR A 90 -5.26 7.56 -9.50
C THR A 90 -6.68 7.00 -9.52
N ARG A 91 -6.89 5.84 -10.16
CA ARG A 91 -8.19 5.16 -10.22
C ARG A 91 -8.65 4.63 -8.86
N HIS A 92 -7.70 4.20 -8.00
CA HIS A 92 -8.02 3.79 -6.63
C HIS A 92 -8.53 4.98 -5.80
N ASN A 93 -7.85 6.12 -5.91
CA ASN A 93 -8.20 7.32 -5.15
C ASN A 93 -9.54 7.92 -5.61
N SER A 94 -9.85 7.87 -6.91
CA SER A 94 -11.16 8.28 -7.45
C SER A 94 -12.29 7.27 -7.16
N GLY A 95 -11.96 6.09 -6.63
CA GLY A 95 -12.95 5.02 -6.34
C GLY A 95 -13.43 4.26 -7.58
N GLU A 96 -12.72 4.38 -8.71
CA GLU A 96 -13.03 3.66 -9.96
C GLU A 96 -12.50 2.22 -9.96
N ALA A 97 -11.41 1.96 -9.23
CA ALA A 97 -10.83 0.64 -9.08
C ALA A 97 -10.36 0.39 -7.65
N CYS A 98 -10.25 -0.87 -7.26
CA CYS A 98 -9.58 -1.29 -6.04
C CYS A 98 -8.15 -1.74 -6.37
N VAL A 99 -7.14 -1.17 -5.71
CA VAL A 99 -5.75 -1.62 -5.82
C VAL A 99 -5.41 -2.48 -4.61
N VAL A 100 -4.82 -3.64 -4.84
CA VAL A 100 -4.33 -4.56 -3.80
C VAL A 100 -2.87 -4.87 -4.05
N PRO A 101 -1.94 -4.40 -3.18
CA PRO A 101 -0.55 -4.81 -3.21
C PRO A 101 -0.40 -6.26 -2.75
N ILE A 102 0.37 -7.06 -3.51
CA ILE A 102 0.73 -8.44 -3.14
C ILE A 102 2.25 -8.50 -3.06
N VAL A 103 2.78 -8.63 -1.85
CA VAL A 103 4.23 -8.71 -1.65
C VAL A 103 4.70 -10.11 -2.01
N VAL A 104 5.36 -10.24 -3.17
CA VAL A 104 5.82 -11.55 -3.65
C VAL A 104 7.26 -11.85 -3.26
N ARG A 105 8.15 -10.85 -3.23
CA ARG A 105 9.53 -10.96 -2.76
C ARG A 105 9.86 -9.82 -1.79
N ASP A 106 10.81 -10.04 -0.91
CA ASP A 106 11.24 -9.04 0.07
C ASP A 106 11.82 -7.80 -0.60
N CYS A 107 11.32 -6.62 -0.20
CA CYS A 107 11.74 -5.34 -0.72
C CYS A 107 11.24 -4.18 0.14
N LEU A 108 11.81 -2.99 -0.03
CA LEU A 108 11.44 -1.79 0.73
C LEU A 108 10.20 -1.09 0.12
N TRP A 109 9.05 -1.76 0.15
CA TRP A 109 7.80 -1.24 -0.42
C TRP A 109 7.09 -0.21 0.48
N GLN A 110 7.41 -0.15 1.77
CA GLN A 110 6.75 0.69 2.77
C GLN A 110 6.91 2.20 2.52
N THR A 111 7.80 2.59 1.62
CA THR A 111 8.00 3.98 1.18
C THR A 111 7.35 4.30 -0.17
N SER A 112 6.63 3.34 -0.76
CA SER A 112 6.00 3.48 -2.08
C SER A 112 4.70 4.29 -2.04
N ALA A 113 4.20 4.67 -3.23
CA ALA A 113 2.93 5.39 -3.39
C ALA A 113 1.71 4.60 -2.87
N PHE A 114 1.82 3.29 -2.74
CA PHE A 114 0.76 2.38 -2.25
C PHE A 114 1.02 1.86 -0.82
N ALA A 115 2.00 2.42 -0.09
CA ALA A 115 2.36 1.99 1.28
C ALA A 115 1.21 2.09 2.30
N ASN A 116 0.23 2.96 2.04
CA ASN A 116 -0.95 3.12 2.89
C ASN A 116 -2.03 2.04 2.66
N LEU A 117 -1.89 1.20 1.64
CA LEU A 117 -2.82 0.12 1.37
C LEU A 117 -2.43 -1.12 2.18
N VAL A 118 -3.46 -1.87 2.61
CA VAL A 118 -3.23 -3.14 3.32
C VAL A 118 -2.78 -4.18 2.30
N PRO A 119 -1.57 -4.73 2.43
CA PRO A 119 -1.04 -5.70 1.47
C PRO A 119 -1.56 -7.11 1.74
N LEU A 120 -1.39 -7.96 0.73
CA LEU A 120 -1.47 -9.41 0.84
C LEU A 120 -0.08 -10.00 0.57
N PRO A 121 0.22 -11.17 1.10
CA PRO A 121 -0.48 -11.92 2.16
C PRO A 121 -0.64 -11.09 3.44
N LYS A 122 -1.52 -11.53 4.33
CA LYS A 122 -1.80 -10.85 5.59
C LYS A 122 -0.50 -10.56 6.36
N GLY A 123 -0.35 -9.30 6.79
CA GLY A 123 0.83 -8.82 7.51
C GLY A 123 1.94 -8.32 6.60
N GLY A 124 1.81 -8.44 5.27
CA GLY A 124 2.81 -7.96 4.30
C GLY A 124 4.07 -8.83 4.22
N TYR A 125 4.03 -10.05 4.78
CA TYR A 125 5.14 -11.00 4.65
C TYR A 125 5.22 -11.52 3.21
N PRO A 126 6.40 -11.48 2.57
CA PRO A 126 6.55 -11.92 1.19
C PRO A 126 6.09 -13.37 0.97
N VAL A 127 5.51 -13.65 -0.19
CA VAL A 127 5.12 -15.02 -0.56
C VAL A 127 6.31 -15.99 -0.51
N THR A 128 7.50 -15.49 -0.83
CA THR A 128 8.75 -16.26 -0.84
C THR A 128 9.40 -16.41 0.55
N ASP A 129 8.84 -15.79 1.59
CA ASP A 129 9.37 -15.91 2.97
C ASP A 129 8.97 -17.25 3.59
N LEU A 130 9.84 -18.26 3.43
CA LEU A 130 9.65 -19.59 3.99
C LEU A 130 9.91 -19.68 5.51
N GLN A 131 10.39 -18.60 6.13
CA GLN A 131 10.46 -18.53 7.60
C GLN A 131 9.08 -18.24 8.19
N HIS A 132 8.28 -17.44 7.51
CA HIS A 132 6.91 -17.12 7.91
C HIS A 132 5.89 -18.13 7.34
N TRP A 133 6.03 -18.50 6.07
CA TRP A 133 5.14 -19.42 5.39
C TRP A 133 5.74 -20.81 5.32
N ARG A 134 4.98 -21.82 5.73
CA ARG A 134 5.45 -23.22 5.65
C ARG A 134 5.73 -23.65 4.21
N THR A 135 4.97 -23.15 3.26
CA THR A 135 5.12 -23.33 1.81
C THR A 135 4.64 -22.08 1.07
N ARG A 136 5.08 -21.89 -0.18
CA ARG A 136 4.54 -20.82 -1.04
C ARG A 136 3.04 -21.00 -1.30
N ASP A 137 2.56 -22.26 -1.42
CA ASP A 137 1.13 -22.54 -1.53
C ASP A 137 0.33 -22.01 -0.35
N ALA A 138 0.87 -22.09 0.87
CA ALA A 138 0.21 -21.54 2.06
C ALA A 138 0.11 -20.01 1.98
N ALA A 139 1.14 -19.33 1.46
CA ALA A 139 1.13 -17.89 1.23
C ALA A 139 0.12 -17.52 0.14
N PHE A 140 0.15 -18.17 -1.02
CA PHE A 140 -0.79 -17.89 -2.10
C PHE A 140 -2.24 -18.23 -1.74
N ARG A 141 -2.47 -19.28 -0.95
CA ARG A 141 -3.79 -19.55 -0.38
C ARG A 141 -4.27 -18.37 0.46
N ASN A 142 -3.41 -17.81 1.31
CA ASN A 142 -3.75 -16.62 2.11
C ASN A 142 -4.06 -15.41 1.21
N VAL A 143 -3.32 -15.23 0.10
CA VAL A 143 -3.63 -14.22 -0.92
C VAL A 143 -5.01 -14.46 -1.52
N ALA A 144 -5.32 -15.68 -1.96
CA ALA A 144 -6.62 -16.02 -2.57
C ALA A 144 -7.78 -15.81 -1.59
N GLU A 145 -7.62 -16.20 -0.32
CA GLU A 145 -8.60 -15.94 0.75
C GLU A 145 -8.82 -14.43 0.98
N GLY A 146 -7.73 -13.65 0.97
CA GLY A 146 -7.79 -12.20 1.07
C GLY A 146 -8.52 -11.57 -0.11
N LEU A 147 -8.20 -11.99 -1.33
CA LEU A 147 -8.86 -11.51 -2.56
C LEU A 147 -10.33 -11.89 -2.60
N THR A 148 -10.72 -13.06 -2.11
CA THR A 148 -12.15 -13.44 -2.00
C THR A 148 -12.92 -12.41 -1.17
N LYS A 149 -12.37 -12.00 -0.02
CA LYS A 149 -12.99 -10.96 0.82
C LYS A 149 -13.08 -9.61 0.10
N VAL A 150 -12.04 -9.24 -0.67
CA VAL A 150 -12.07 -8.02 -1.49
C VAL A 150 -13.17 -8.11 -2.54
N ILE A 151 -13.29 -9.25 -3.24
CA ILE A 151 -14.30 -9.48 -4.27
C ILE A 151 -15.72 -9.42 -3.68
N ASP A 152 -15.93 -9.91 -2.46
CA ASP A 152 -17.22 -9.85 -1.77
C ASP A 152 -17.69 -8.41 -1.50
N ASN A 153 -16.76 -7.46 -1.39
CA ASN A 153 -17.06 -6.04 -1.20
C ASN A 153 -17.47 -5.31 -2.51
N PHE A 154 -17.38 -5.97 -3.66
CA PHE A 154 -17.88 -5.39 -4.90
C PHE A 154 -19.41 -5.53 -4.99
N LYS A 155 -20.10 -4.41 -5.21
CA LYS A 155 -21.56 -4.35 -5.38
C LYS A 155 -21.95 -4.04 -6.80
N LEU A 156 -22.98 -4.71 -7.27
CA LEU A 156 -23.58 -4.43 -8.59
C LEU A 156 -24.25 -3.06 -8.57
N GLN A 157 -23.88 -2.20 -9.49
CA GLN A 157 -24.49 -0.90 -9.70
C GLN A 157 -25.65 -0.99 -10.70
N SER A 158 -26.47 0.06 -10.76
CA SER A 158 -27.63 0.16 -11.67
C SER A 158 -27.25 0.14 -13.17
N ASP A 159 -26.01 0.47 -13.49
CA ASP A 159 -25.45 0.43 -14.85
C ASP A 159 -24.93 -0.97 -15.28
N GLY A 160 -25.10 -1.98 -14.41
CA GLY A 160 -24.63 -3.34 -14.64
C GLY A 160 -23.14 -3.57 -14.30
N ASN A 161 -22.42 -2.56 -13.85
CA ASN A 161 -21.01 -2.67 -13.46
C ASN A 161 -20.87 -2.98 -11.96
N TYR A 162 -19.76 -3.59 -11.58
CA TYR A 162 -19.42 -3.81 -10.18
C TYR A 162 -18.50 -2.71 -9.68
N LYS A 163 -18.88 -2.06 -8.57
CA LYS A 163 -18.06 -1.04 -7.88
C LYS A 163 -17.61 -1.56 -6.53
N PHE A 164 -16.36 -1.29 -6.21
CA PHE A 164 -15.81 -1.60 -4.89
C PHE A 164 -16.39 -0.65 -3.84
N GLU A 165 -17.07 -1.19 -2.86
CA GLU A 165 -17.48 -0.43 -1.68
C GLU A 165 -16.40 -0.61 -0.61
N LYS A 166 -15.70 0.48 -0.30
CA LYS A 166 -14.77 0.45 0.84
C LYS A 166 -15.57 0.04 2.08
N PRO A 167 -15.09 -0.93 2.87
CA PRO A 167 -15.71 -1.23 4.16
C PRO A 167 -15.87 0.07 4.93
N ILE A 168 -17.04 0.29 5.54
CA ILE A 168 -17.26 1.46 6.39
C ILE A 168 -16.27 1.32 7.54
N THR A 169 -15.13 1.98 7.42
CA THR A 169 -14.26 2.19 8.55
C THR A 169 -15.00 3.21 9.41
N ILE A 170 -15.57 2.77 10.51
CA ILE A 170 -16.07 3.69 11.53
C ILE A 170 -14.81 4.45 11.96
N GLU A 171 -14.63 5.66 11.43
CA GLU A 171 -13.63 6.57 11.94
C GLU A 171 -14.02 6.84 13.38
N ILE A 172 -13.32 6.18 14.32
CA ILE A 172 -13.43 6.50 15.73
C ILE A 172 -12.84 7.90 15.82
N PRO A 173 -13.63 8.95 16.17
CA PRO A 173 -13.13 10.33 16.16
C PRO A 173 -11.88 10.52 17.03
N LEU A 174 -11.71 9.64 18.02
CA LEU A 174 -10.58 9.62 18.94
C LEU A 174 -9.24 9.29 18.26
N TYR A 175 -9.23 8.44 17.19
CA TYR A 175 -8.01 8.08 16.49
C TYR A 175 -7.45 9.24 15.65
N ASN A 176 -8.32 10.04 15.06
CA ASN A 176 -7.90 11.22 14.30
C ASN A 176 -7.43 12.37 15.21
N GLN A 177 -7.94 12.48 16.44
CA GLN A 177 -7.39 13.40 17.44
C GLN A 177 -6.00 12.98 17.92
N LEU A 178 -5.71 11.68 18.01
CA LEU A 178 -4.39 11.19 18.40
C LEU A 178 -3.37 11.27 17.25
N LYS A 179 -3.80 11.17 16.00
CA LYS A 179 -2.93 11.32 14.82
C LYS A 179 -2.55 12.78 14.54
N GLY A 180 -3.36 13.75 15.04
CA GLY A 180 -3.07 15.20 15.01
C GLY A 180 -2.08 15.67 16.08
N HIS A 181 -1.73 14.81 17.05
CA HIS A 181 -0.72 15.07 18.06
C HIS A 181 0.59 14.33 17.74
N THR A 182 1.13 14.52 16.55
CA THR A 182 2.59 14.43 16.43
C THR A 182 3.11 15.61 17.26
N PRO A 183 3.89 15.38 18.34
CA PRO A 183 4.44 16.48 19.08
C PRO A 183 5.20 17.35 18.08
N ASP A 184 4.86 18.61 18.02
CA ASP A 184 5.55 19.57 17.18
C ASP A 184 6.97 19.68 17.74
N TYR A 185 7.87 18.88 17.21
CA TYR A 185 9.28 18.82 17.64
C TYR A 185 9.92 20.20 17.58
N ALA A 186 9.44 21.10 16.73
CA ALA A 186 9.87 22.50 16.68
C ALA A 186 9.51 23.23 17.97
N ASN A 187 8.33 23.02 18.51
CA ASN A 187 7.92 23.61 19.82
C ASN A 187 8.65 22.97 20.99
N ILE A 188 8.89 21.65 20.96
CA ILE A 188 9.67 20.98 22.02
C ILE A 188 11.12 21.49 22.03
N ILE A 189 11.74 21.64 20.85
CA ILE A 189 13.10 22.21 20.72
C ILE A 189 13.12 23.67 21.17
N ALA A 190 12.13 24.48 20.80
CA ALA A 190 12.02 25.87 21.22
C ALA A 190 11.88 26.01 22.74
N ILE A 191 11.03 25.20 23.37
CA ILE A 191 10.85 25.17 24.82
C ILE A 191 12.16 24.71 25.50
N SER A 192 12.83 23.70 24.99
CA SER A 192 14.10 23.22 25.53
C SER A 192 15.19 24.29 25.46
N LEU A 193 15.27 25.05 24.36
CA LEU A 193 16.19 26.18 24.20
C LEU A 193 15.90 27.33 25.19
N ILE A 194 14.63 27.67 25.39
CA ILE A 194 14.21 28.71 26.34
C ILE A 194 14.59 28.32 27.77
N VAL A 195 14.37 27.06 28.16
CA VAL A 195 14.74 26.54 29.48
C VAL A 195 16.27 26.57 29.65
N LEU A 196 17.02 26.18 28.63
CA LEU A 196 18.47 26.20 28.68
C LEU A 196 19.03 27.63 28.83
N LEU A 197 18.49 28.58 28.07
CA LEU A 197 18.86 30.00 28.15
C LEU A 197 18.50 30.62 29.51
N SER A 198 17.36 30.25 30.08
CA SER A 198 16.99 30.73 31.42
C SER A 198 17.90 30.19 32.52
N LEU A 199 18.31 28.91 32.44
CA LEU A 199 19.23 28.31 33.39
C LEU A 199 20.66 28.93 33.27
N THR A 200 21.11 29.22 32.05
CA THR A 200 22.40 29.90 31.86
C THR A 200 22.38 31.33 32.38
N ALA A 201 21.27 32.07 32.19
CA ALA A 201 21.10 33.42 32.73
C ALA A 201 21.08 33.44 34.29
N ILE A 202 20.39 32.49 34.91
CA ILE A 202 20.38 32.29 36.35
C ILE A 202 21.80 31.96 36.87
N TRP A 203 22.50 31.07 36.19
CA TRP A 203 23.87 30.68 36.56
C TRP A 203 24.83 31.87 36.46
N LEU A 204 24.76 32.68 35.39
CA LEU A 204 25.56 33.90 35.22
C LEU A 204 25.25 34.94 36.33
N TYR A 205 23.96 35.14 36.67
CA TYR A 205 23.54 36.04 37.76
C TYR A 205 24.14 35.59 39.09
N TRP A 206 24.07 34.30 39.44
CA TRP A 206 24.65 33.78 40.67
C TRP A 206 26.16 33.87 40.71
N LYS A 207 26.83 33.62 39.57
CA LYS A 207 28.29 33.77 39.43
C LYS A 207 28.71 35.21 39.63
N GLN A 208 28.06 36.17 38.99
CA GLN A 208 28.36 37.61 39.18
C GLN A 208 28.18 38.04 40.62
N LYS A 209 27.14 37.55 41.29
CA LYS A 209 26.90 37.88 42.72
C LYS A 209 27.93 37.26 43.65
N GLN A 210 28.51 36.13 43.32
CA GLN A 210 29.62 35.54 44.07
C GLN A 210 30.92 36.32 43.87
N ASP A 211 31.19 36.83 42.67
CA ASP A 211 32.34 37.63 42.36
C ASP A 211 32.32 39.00 43.07
N GLU A 212 31.13 39.60 43.26
CA GLU A 212 30.90 40.84 44.03
C GLU A 212 31.19 40.66 45.53
N VAL A 213 30.96 39.49 46.09
CA VAL A 213 31.15 39.20 47.53
C VAL A 213 32.65 38.95 47.85
N GLN A 214 33.49 38.66 46.87
CA GLN A 214 34.92 38.37 47.09
C GLN A 214 35.86 39.54 46.87
N THR A 215 35.36 40.74 46.57
CA THR A 215 36.20 41.96 46.59
C THR A 215 36.26 42.53 48.00
N PRO A 216 37.38 42.46 48.73
CA PRO A 216 37.52 43.10 50.05
C PRO A 216 37.51 44.62 49.86
N PRO A 217 36.93 45.39 50.82
CA PRO A 217 37.01 46.86 50.80
C PRO A 217 38.44 47.27 50.97
N ILE A 218 38.88 48.25 50.14
CA ILE A 218 40.20 48.96 50.26
C ILE A 218 40.18 49.85 51.49
#